data_390059cf966fa49e075c41eb1a5b546d
#
_entry.id   390059cf966fa49e075c41eb1a5b546d
#
_cell.length_a   1.000
_cell.length_b   1.000
_cell.length_c   1.000
_cell.angle_alpha   90.00
_cell.angle_beta   90.00
_cell.angle_gamma   90.00
#
_symmetry.space_group_name_H-M   'P 1'
#
loop_
_entity.id
_entity.type
_entity.pdbx_description
1 polymer ?
#
loop_
_entity_poly.entity_id
_entity_poly.type
_entity_poly.pdbx_seq_one_letter_code
_entity_poly.pdbx_strand_id
1 'polypeptide(L)'
;MYLSLFLVIGSFCLLKGAINKSSIFKSYLISFLFFLNTFLLSVYFFMHFLSGDGINDAIIFHLKFGIKGFGIDEYIIPFSALVLINILIFSFFKLFIKNLTSNSTFLNLNKFFPILIFLLSIFSNPFYKDTFMLMNFNSANHNIDENFFYEQEIFFNKEKKNIIFIYLEQIERTYLNEEIFPNLMPNIKKLEEQSISFTNIDSPRATNWTIAGMAASQCGVPLLTPIASENSMSGVDKFLPLANCIGDILNQENYELQYIGGSDLDFAGKGNFYKTHGFNLVEGWYELENTLKDKNYRSPWGVYDDELLDIVFKRVQNLHSQNKNFGLFTLTLDTHHPDGYISQSCSNNQYKNGDNPILNSVHCVDELVGKFMDKFLVSEMYENTTLVLLSDHLALKNSASHILNKQKRKNLFMIFDKSAKSKSIDAVGNTFDIGPTVMSFIGLNSNGLGLGRNLIINKSLSVENNLDDLIMSNKRKILDLWSFPKIKNGFRISEKDMKIFFGNRFIDFPALIILDIKNEVDQIMFDFYYANPLSNKVKRLKDKSNFLWIDQCSKIYEYKNLNKFHQINDYCILLEDNKSLRFEVMLLDSKNINNEYIKNYFSHE
;
A
#
# COMPACT_ATOMS: atom_id res chain seq x y z
N MET A 1 -17.97 -12.92 -14.16
CA MET A 1 -16.95 -13.97 -14.03
C MET A 1 -17.44 -15.32 -14.59
N TYR A 2 -18.43 -16.01 -14.01
CA TYR A 2 -18.92 -17.30 -14.52
C TYR A 2 -19.50 -17.24 -15.94
N LEU A 3 -20.16 -16.12 -16.30
CA LEU A 3 -20.65 -15.90 -17.66
C LEU A 3 -19.49 -15.91 -18.68
N SER A 4 -18.37 -15.29 -18.36
CA SER A 4 -17.18 -15.27 -19.23
C SER A 4 -16.61 -16.66 -19.45
N LEU A 5 -16.52 -17.45 -18.38
CA LEU A 5 -16.06 -18.85 -18.47
C LEU A 5 -17.00 -19.68 -19.36
N PHE A 6 -18.32 -19.53 -19.17
CA PHE A 6 -19.32 -20.21 -19.99
C PHE A 6 -19.22 -19.82 -21.47
N LEU A 7 -19.05 -18.53 -21.76
CA LEU A 7 -18.87 -18.02 -23.13
C LEU A 7 -17.56 -18.49 -23.76
N VAL A 8 -16.46 -18.59 -22.99
CA VAL A 8 -15.18 -19.15 -23.47
C VAL A 8 -15.37 -20.62 -23.86
N ILE A 9 -15.99 -21.43 -23.02
CA ILE A 9 -16.27 -22.85 -23.32
C ILE A 9 -17.19 -22.98 -24.53
N GLY A 10 -18.27 -22.20 -24.58
CA GLY A 10 -19.20 -22.18 -25.70
C GLY A 10 -18.54 -21.76 -27.01
N SER A 11 -17.71 -20.73 -27.01
CA SER A 11 -16.97 -20.27 -28.19
C SER A 11 -15.99 -21.33 -28.68
N PHE A 12 -15.33 -22.06 -27.78
CA PHE A 12 -14.45 -23.17 -28.15
C PHE A 12 -15.16 -24.26 -28.92
N CYS A 13 -16.34 -24.70 -28.44
CA CYS A 13 -17.11 -25.73 -29.10
C CYS A 13 -17.61 -25.31 -30.49
N LEU A 14 -17.96 -24.04 -30.67
CA LEU A 14 -18.59 -23.52 -31.88
C LEU A 14 -17.58 -23.05 -32.93
N LEU A 15 -16.41 -22.49 -32.52
CA LEU A 15 -15.37 -22.00 -33.45
C LEU A 15 -14.82 -23.12 -34.33
N LYS A 16 -14.81 -24.36 -33.85
CA LYS A 16 -14.38 -25.52 -34.65
C LYS A 16 -15.18 -25.68 -35.95
N GLY A 17 -16.46 -25.33 -35.93
CA GLY A 17 -17.34 -25.42 -37.13
C GLY A 17 -17.24 -24.20 -38.08
N ALA A 18 -16.76 -23.06 -37.58
CA ALA A 18 -16.77 -21.80 -38.32
C ALA A 18 -15.48 -21.52 -39.12
N ILE A 19 -14.36 -22.16 -38.80
CA ILE A 19 -13.06 -21.92 -39.43
C ILE A 19 -12.90 -22.86 -40.63
N ASN A 20 -12.96 -22.28 -41.84
CA ASN A 20 -12.77 -23.02 -43.10
C ASN A 20 -11.28 -23.13 -43.45
N LYS A 21 -10.86 -24.21 -44.11
CA LYS A 21 -9.47 -24.56 -44.49
C LYS A 21 -8.72 -23.50 -45.35
N SER A 22 -9.36 -22.43 -45.76
CA SER A 22 -8.84 -21.52 -46.80
C SER A 22 -7.72 -20.56 -46.34
N SER A 23 -7.39 -20.45 -45.05
CA SER A 23 -6.28 -19.59 -44.58
C SER A 23 -5.72 -20.10 -43.22
N ILE A 24 -4.59 -20.76 -43.33
CA ILE A 24 -3.80 -21.23 -42.16
C ILE A 24 -3.53 -20.07 -41.20
N PHE A 25 -3.16 -18.91 -41.71
CA PHE A 25 -2.87 -17.71 -40.91
C PHE A 25 -4.09 -17.27 -40.05
N LYS A 26 -5.31 -17.23 -40.63
CA LYS A 26 -6.52 -16.86 -39.89
C LYS A 26 -6.83 -17.86 -38.78
N SER A 27 -6.60 -19.14 -39.02
CA SER A 27 -6.81 -20.20 -37.99
C SER A 27 -5.86 -20.03 -36.82
N TYR A 28 -4.58 -19.74 -37.09
CA TYR A 28 -3.60 -19.48 -36.03
C TYR A 28 -3.91 -18.20 -35.25
N LEU A 29 -4.30 -17.12 -35.94
CA LEU A 29 -4.66 -15.85 -35.27
C LEU A 29 -5.86 -16.02 -34.33
N ILE A 30 -6.95 -16.63 -34.80
CA ILE A 30 -8.14 -16.86 -33.98
C ILE A 30 -7.80 -17.76 -32.80
N SER A 31 -7.02 -18.81 -33.02
CA SER A 31 -6.59 -19.72 -31.97
C SER A 31 -5.71 -19.04 -30.94
N PHE A 32 -4.80 -18.16 -31.37
CA PHE A 32 -3.98 -17.36 -30.48
C PHE A 32 -4.81 -16.38 -29.64
N LEU A 33 -5.74 -15.67 -30.25
CA LEU A 33 -6.65 -14.76 -29.52
C LEU A 33 -7.54 -15.51 -28.51
N PHE A 34 -7.98 -16.71 -28.88
CA PHE A 34 -8.74 -17.57 -27.97
C PHE A 34 -7.87 -18.01 -26.77
N PHE A 35 -6.65 -18.47 -27.03
CA PHE A 35 -5.69 -18.81 -25.98
C PHE A 35 -5.43 -17.63 -25.07
N LEU A 36 -5.12 -16.47 -25.64
CA LEU A 36 -4.84 -15.24 -24.89
C LEU A 36 -6.03 -14.85 -23.99
N ASN A 37 -7.25 -14.86 -24.53
CA ASN A 37 -8.45 -14.54 -23.74
C ASN A 37 -8.67 -15.51 -22.58
N THR A 38 -8.44 -16.82 -22.80
CA THR A 38 -8.58 -17.85 -21.78
C THR A 38 -7.48 -17.76 -20.72
N PHE A 39 -6.24 -17.49 -21.15
CA PHE A 39 -5.10 -17.25 -20.27
C PHE A 39 -5.37 -16.04 -19.35
N LEU A 40 -5.76 -14.90 -19.91
CA LEU A 40 -6.06 -13.70 -19.13
C LEU A 40 -7.23 -13.91 -18.16
N LEU A 41 -8.22 -14.70 -18.55
CA LEU A 41 -9.31 -15.08 -17.65
C LEU A 41 -8.80 -15.95 -16.49
N SER A 42 -7.87 -16.89 -16.73
CA SER A 42 -7.29 -17.73 -15.67
C SER A 42 -6.44 -16.89 -14.70
N VAL A 43 -5.67 -15.93 -15.22
CA VAL A 43 -4.92 -14.96 -14.39
C VAL A 43 -5.88 -14.12 -13.55
N TYR A 44 -6.99 -13.65 -14.13
CA TYR A 44 -8.00 -12.92 -13.39
C TYR A 44 -8.60 -13.75 -12.25
N PHE A 45 -8.93 -15.03 -12.48
CA PHE A 45 -9.42 -15.93 -11.44
C PHE A 45 -8.43 -16.07 -10.28
N PHE A 46 -7.14 -16.17 -10.60
CA PHE A 46 -6.09 -16.26 -9.58
C PHE A 46 -5.99 -14.95 -8.78
N MET A 47 -5.98 -13.79 -9.45
CA MET A 47 -5.96 -12.50 -8.77
C MET A 47 -7.20 -12.28 -7.91
N HIS A 48 -8.39 -12.70 -8.40
CA HIS A 48 -9.61 -12.67 -7.62
C HIS A 48 -9.59 -13.63 -6.43
N PHE A 49 -8.90 -14.75 -6.56
CA PHE A 49 -8.68 -15.67 -5.43
C PHE A 49 -7.83 -15.02 -4.34
N LEU A 50 -6.79 -14.27 -4.72
CA LEU A 50 -5.89 -13.60 -3.78
C LEU A 50 -6.53 -12.37 -3.12
N SER A 51 -7.19 -11.50 -3.90
CA SER A 51 -7.66 -10.19 -3.43
C SER A 51 -9.14 -10.16 -3.02
N GLY A 52 -9.93 -11.13 -3.50
CA GLY A 52 -11.38 -11.10 -3.39
C GLY A 52 -12.09 -10.24 -4.45
N ASP A 53 -11.42 -9.22 -5.02
CA ASP A 53 -12.01 -8.19 -5.87
C ASP A 53 -11.45 -8.12 -7.31
N GLY A 54 -10.69 -9.14 -7.73
CA GLY A 54 -10.06 -9.17 -9.06
C GLY A 54 -8.78 -8.35 -9.11
N ILE A 55 -8.57 -7.59 -10.21
CA ILE A 55 -7.37 -6.76 -10.38
C ILE A 55 -7.68 -5.36 -9.83
N ASN A 56 -7.12 -5.06 -8.68
CA ASN A 56 -7.34 -3.82 -7.95
C ASN A 56 -6.01 -3.10 -7.60
N ASP A 57 -6.12 -1.98 -6.89
CA ASP A 57 -4.95 -1.16 -6.50
C ASP A 57 -3.97 -1.95 -5.61
N ALA A 58 -4.45 -2.88 -4.77
CA ALA A 58 -3.60 -3.73 -3.93
C ALA A 58 -2.73 -4.67 -4.77
N ILE A 59 -3.30 -5.33 -5.78
CA ILE A 59 -2.56 -6.21 -6.71
C ILE A 59 -1.44 -5.42 -7.40
N ILE A 60 -1.74 -4.22 -7.90
CA ILE A 60 -0.74 -3.36 -8.56
C ILE A 60 0.35 -2.95 -7.58
N PHE A 61 -0.03 -2.63 -6.34
CA PHE A 61 0.92 -2.28 -5.29
C PHE A 61 1.91 -3.42 -5.04
N HIS A 62 1.43 -4.63 -4.80
CA HIS A 62 2.29 -5.80 -4.54
C HIS A 62 3.12 -6.22 -5.76
N LEU A 63 2.59 -6.10 -6.98
CA LEU A 63 3.38 -6.33 -8.21
C LEU A 63 4.54 -5.33 -8.35
N LYS A 64 4.39 -4.10 -7.86
CA LYS A 64 5.42 -3.07 -7.94
C LYS A 64 6.44 -3.14 -6.81
N PHE A 65 5.98 -3.28 -5.57
CA PHE A 65 6.84 -3.25 -4.37
C PHE A 65 7.39 -4.63 -3.99
N GLY A 66 6.92 -5.69 -4.67
CA GLY A 66 7.35 -7.05 -4.41
C GLY A 66 6.51 -7.77 -3.36
N ILE A 67 6.77 -9.06 -3.26
CA ILE A 67 6.08 -10.00 -2.37
C ILE A 67 7.02 -10.53 -1.27
N LYS A 68 8.13 -9.86 -1.00
CA LYS A 68 9.03 -10.24 0.08
C LYS A 68 8.28 -10.16 1.42
N GLY A 69 8.43 -11.19 2.25
CA GLY A 69 7.68 -11.31 3.51
C GLY A 69 6.22 -11.75 3.36
N PHE A 70 5.77 -12.01 2.12
CA PHE A 70 4.48 -12.65 1.87
C PHE A 70 4.57 -14.13 2.29
N GLY A 71 3.59 -14.63 3.04
CA GLY A 71 3.52 -16.04 3.44
C GLY A 71 3.37 -16.98 2.22
N ILE A 72 4.42 -17.07 1.40
CA ILE A 72 4.41 -17.76 0.08
C ILE A 72 3.94 -19.20 0.21
N ASP A 73 4.24 -19.86 1.34
CA ASP A 73 3.92 -21.26 1.56
C ASP A 73 2.41 -21.56 1.42
N GLU A 74 1.55 -20.62 1.78
CA GLU A 74 0.08 -20.76 1.65
C GLU A 74 -0.39 -20.73 0.20
N TYR A 75 0.36 -20.05 -0.68
CA TYR A 75 -0.02 -19.82 -2.07
C TYR A 75 0.67 -20.74 -3.06
N ILE A 76 1.57 -21.64 -2.60
CA ILE A 76 2.26 -22.62 -3.46
C ILE A 76 1.24 -23.50 -4.19
N ILE A 77 0.23 -24.01 -3.49
CA ILE A 77 -0.80 -24.90 -4.09
C ILE A 77 -1.66 -24.12 -5.09
N PRO A 78 -2.27 -22.96 -4.76
CA PRO A 78 -3.02 -22.15 -5.72
C PRO A 78 -2.19 -21.71 -6.93
N PHE A 79 -0.93 -21.33 -6.73
CA PHE A 79 -0.03 -20.96 -7.82
C PHE A 79 0.31 -22.14 -8.72
N SER A 80 0.62 -23.30 -8.12
CA SER A 80 0.87 -24.53 -8.86
C SER A 80 -0.36 -24.98 -9.67
N ALA A 81 -1.55 -24.83 -9.12
CA ALA A 81 -2.80 -25.06 -9.82
C ALA A 81 -2.98 -24.10 -11.02
N LEU A 82 -2.68 -22.79 -10.85
CA LEU A 82 -2.69 -21.83 -11.97
C LEU A 82 -1.74 -22.26 -13.09
N VAL A 83 -0.51 -22.64 -12.76
CA VAL A 83 0.49 -23.10 -13.74
C VAL A 83 -0.01 -24.34 -14.46
N LEU A 84 -0.54 -25.34 -13.73
CA LEU A 84 -1.06 -26.57 -14.30
C LEU A 84 -2.25 -26.29 -15.24
N ILE A 85 -3.19 -25.45 -14.83
CA ILE A 85 -4.34 -25.03 -15.65
C ILE A 85 -3.85 -24.39 -16.95
N ASN A 86 -2.84 -23.51 -16.89
CA ASN A 86 -2.31 -22.85 -18.08
C ASN A 86 -1.55 -23.81 -19.00
N ILE A 87 -0.86 -24.82 -18.46
CA ILE A 87 -0.26 -25.93 -19.25
C ILE A 87 -1.37 -26.73 -19.96
N LEU A 88 -2.47 -27.03 -19.29
CA LEU A 88 -3.60 -27.72 -19.89
C LEU A 88 -4.27 -26.88 -20.97
N ILE A 89 -4.49 -25.58 -20.74
CA ILE A 89 -5.02 -24.63 -21.74
C ILE A 89 -4.10 -24.60 -22.97
N PHE A 90 -2.78 -24.52 -22.78
CA PHE A 90 -1.82 -24.52 -23.88
C PHE A 90 -1.80 -25.84 -24.65
N SER A 91 -1.85 -26.96 -23.96
CA SER A 91 -1.91 -28.31 -24.57
C SER A 91 -3.20 -28.46 -25.37
N PHE A 92 -4.31 -27.99 -24.82
CA PHE A 92 -5.61 -27.98 -25.50
C PHE A 92 -5.62 -27.08 -26.74
N PHE A 93 -4.93 -25.93 -26.66
CA PHE A 93 -4.69 -25.04 -27.79
C PHE A 93 -3.90 -25.72 -28.92
N LYS A 94 -2.84 -26.46 -28.62
CA LYS A 94 -2.10 -27.26 -29.61
C LYS A 94 -2.99 -28.33 -30.28
N LEU A 95 -3.77 -29.05 -29.48
CA LEU A 95 -4.71 -30.06 -30.01
C LEU A 95 -5.80 -29.40 -30.88
N PHE A 96 -6.28 -28.22 -30.48
CA PHE A 96 -7.26 -27.46 -31.24
C PHE A 96 -6.73 -27.05 -32.61
N ILE A 97 -5.51 -26.50 -32.69
CA ILE A 97 -4.86 -26.17 -33.98
C ILE A 97 -4.74 -27.43 -34.85
N LYS A 98 -4.23 -28.53 -34.28
CA LYS A 98 -4.07 -29.79 -35.02
C LYS A 98 -5.42 -30.29 -35.58
N ASN A 99 -6.50 -30.15 -34.82
CA ASN A 99 -7.84 -30.55 -35.24
C ASN A 99 -8.49 -29.59 -36.26
N LEU A 100 -8.15 -28.30 -36.25
CA LEU A 100 -8.59 -27.33 -37.25
C LEU A 100 -8.02 -27.63 -38.64
N THR A 101 -6.84 -28.25 -38.69
CA THR A 101 -6.19 -28.65 -39.94
C THR A 101 -6.65 -30.03 -40.44
N SER A 102 -7.42 -30.79 -39.69
CA SER A 102 -7.91 -32.10 -40.06
C SER A 102 -9.33 -32.06 -40.67
N ASN A 103 -9.63 -33.01 -41.58
CA ASN A 103 -10.92 -33.14 -42.28
C ASN A 103 -12.00 -33.71 -41.31
N SER A 104 -12.65 -32.90 -40.49
CA SER A 104 -13.81 -33.36 -39.74
C SER A 104 -15.05 -32.57 -40.11
N THR A 105 -16.10 -33.28 -40.54
CA THR A 105 -17.44 -32.75 -40.77
C THR A 105 -18.08 -32.43 -39.41
N PHE A 106 -18.04 -31.18 -38.99
CA PHE A 106 -18.84 -30.68 -37.87
C PHE A 106 -19.84 -29.63 -38.37
N LEU A 107 -21.01 -29.57 -37.76
CA LEU A 107 -22.18 -28.75 -38.03
C LEU A 107 -21.90 -27.48 -38.87
N ASN A 108 -22.59 -27.36 -40.02
CA ASN A 108 -22.62 -26.13 -40.85
C ASN A 108 -23.37 -25.00 -40.12
N LEU A 109 -22.81 -24.53 -39.01
CA LEU A 109 -23.33 -23.36 -38.31
C LEU A 109 -22.93 -22.10 -39.09
N ASN A 110 -23.84 -21.15 -39.17
CA ASN A 110 -23.57 -19.83 -39.70
C ASN A 110 -22.31 -19.24 -38.98
N LYS A 111 -21.27 -18.92 -39.74
CA LYS A 111 -19.97 -18.47 -39.22
C LYS A 111 -20.06 -17.24 -38.32
N PHE A 112 -21.11 -16.48 -38.43
CA PHE A 112 -21.36 -15.28 -37.64
C PHE A 112 -21.58 -15.60 -36.15
N PHE A 113 -22.33 -16.64 -35.83
CA PHE A 113 -22.70 -16.97 -34.46
C PHE A 113 -21.52 -17.36 -33.54
N PRO A 114 -20.58 -18.25 -33.95
CA PRO A 114 -19.38 -18.54 -33.18
C PRO A 114 -18.46 -17.33 -32.97
N ILE A 115 -18.30 -16.48 -33.96
CA ILE A 115 -17.51 -15.26 -33.86
C ILE A 115 -18.18 -14.29 -32.88
N LEU A 116 -19.49 -14.15 -32.92
CA LEU A 116 -20.23 -13.31 -31.97
C LEU A 116 -20.05 -13.78 -30.53
N ILE A 117 -20.17 -15.09 -30.26
CA ILE A 117 -19.96 -15.65 -28.91
C ILE A 117 -18.51 -15.42 -28.45
N PHE A 118 -17.54 -15.58 -29.35
CA PHE A 118 -16.14 -15.29 -29.02
C PHE A 118 -15.93 -13.81 -28.67
N LEU A 119 -16.48 -12.88 -29.44
CA LEU A 119 -16.42 -11.45 -29.13
C LEU A 119 -17.10 -11.15 -27.78
N LEU A 120 -18.29 -11.74 -27.55
CA LEU A 120 -18.96 -11.60 -26.24
C LEU A 120 -18.11 -12.16 -25.10
N SER A 121 -17.34 -13.23 -25.32
CA SER A 121 -16.42 -13.76 -24.31
C SER A 121 -15.28 -12.78 -23.97
N ILE A 122 -14.78 -12.04 -24.95
CA ILE A 122 -13.77 -11.00 -24.74
C ILE A 122 -14.39 -9.83 -23.97
N PHE A 123 -15.52 -9.30 -24.42
CA PHE A 123 -16.19 -8.18 -23.75
C PHE A 123 -16.65 -8.48 -22.33
N SER A 124 -17.03 -9.75 -22.06
CA SER A 124 -17.42 -10.18 -20.71
C SER A 124 -16.24 -10.57 -19.82
N ASN A 125 -15.02 -10.65 -20.34
CA ASN A 125 -13.85 -11.04 -19.56
C ASN A 125 -13.49 -9.91 -18.57
N PRO A 126 -13.59 -10.14 -17.27
CA PRO A 126 -13.39 -9.10 -16.26
C PRO A 126 -11.95 -8.60 -16.22
N PHE A 127 -10.97 -9.37 -16.69
CA PHE A 127 -9.58 -8.91 -16.80
C PHE A 127 -9.47 -7.61 -17.62
N TYR A 128 -10.15 -7.54 -18.77
CA TYR A 128 -10.11 -6.32 -19.60
C TYR A 128 -10.84 -5.16 -18.94
N LYS A 129 -11.96 -5.44 -18.27
CA LYS A 129 -12.72 -4.40 -17.57
C LYS A 129 -11.88 -3.76 -16.45
N ASP A 130 -11.27 -4.57 -15.59
CA ASP A 130 -10.51 -4.08 -14.45
C ASP A 130 -9.23 -3.36 -14.91
N THR A 131 -8.48 -3.96 -15.87
CA THR A 131 -7.29 -3.30 -16.43
C THR A 131 -7.63 -2.01 -17.17
N PHE A 132 -8.75 -1.97 -17.92
CA PHE A 132 -9.21 -0.75 -18.58
C PHE A 132 -9.59 0.34 -17.57
N MET A 133 -10.28 -0.01 -16.49
CA MET A 133 -10.56 0.93 -15.41
C MET A 133 -9.27 1.47 -14.77
N LEU A 134 -8.28 0.61 -14.52
CA LEU A 134 -7.00 1.04 -13.96
C LEU A 134 -6.16 1.91 -14.92
N MET A 135 -6.27 1.70 -16.25
CA MET A 135 -5.51 2.44 -17.27
C MET A 135 -6.18 3.74 -17.70
N ASN A 136 -7.51 3.79 -17.83
CA ASN A 136 -8.23 4.95 -18.38
C ASN A 136 -8.31 6.16 -17.45
N PHE A 137 -7.79 6.06 -16.26
CA PHE A 137 -7.75 7.15 -15.29
C PHE A 137 -6.79 8.30 -15.66
N ASN A 138 -6.09 8.22 -16.79
CA ASN A 138 -5.14 9.26 -17.21
C ASN A 138 -5.77 10.39 -18.05
N SER A 139 -7.05 10.31 -18.42
CA SER A 139 -7.65 11.21 -19.42
C SER A 139 -8.77 12.14 -18.93
N ALA A 140 -9.15 12.06 -17.68
CA ALA A 140 -10.15 13.00 -17.14
C ALA A 140 -9.47 14.32 -16.73
N ASN A 141 -9.50 15.31 -17.63
CA ASN A 141 -9.27 16.71 -17.29
C ASN A 141 -10.46 17.22 -16.46
N HIS A 142 -10.51 16.83 -15.19
CA HIS A 142 -11.40 17.48 -14.22
C HIS A 142 -10.65 18.64 -13.56
N ASN A 143 -11.37 19.74 -13.32
CA ASN A 143 -10.87 20.85 -12.52
C ASN A 143 -10.35 20.28 -11.20
N ILE A 144 -9.04 20.41 -11.00
CA ILE A 144 -8.37 19.94 -9.78
C ILE A 144 -8.92 20.83 -8.66
N ASP A 145 -9.63 20.24 -7.71
CA ASP A 145 -10.07 20.95 -6.52
C ASP A 145 -8.84 21.35 -5.70
N GLU A 146 -8.57 22.65 -5.60
CA GLU A 146 -7.42 23.19 -4.85
C GLU A 146 -7.52 22.84 -3.36
N ASN A 147 -8.73 22.64 -2.84
CA ASN A 147 -9.00 22.28 -1.44
C ASN A 147 -9.14 20.76 -1.21
N PHE A 148 -8.67 19.94 -2.14
CA PHE A 148 -8.79 18.48 -2.06
C PHE A 148 -8.19 17.91 -0.77
N PHE A 149 -6.98 18.34 -0.40
CA PHE A 149 -6.37 18.02 0.88
C PHE A 149 -6.58 19.14 1.90
N TYR A 150 -6.81 18.72 3.15
CA TYR A 150 -6.88 19.66 4.27
C TYR A 150 -5.46 20.10 4.65
N GLU A 151 -5.18 21.41 4.55
CA GLU A 151 -3.85 22.01 4.73
C GLU A 151 -3.76 22.95 5.94
N GLN A 152 -4.66 22.84 6.92
CA GLN A 152 -4.60 23.69 8.10
C GLN A 152 -3.38 23.33 8.97
N GLU A 153 -2.76 24.35 9.56
CA GLU A 153 -1.71 24.17 10.55
C GLU A 153 -2.23 23.44 11.79
N ILE A 154 -1.53 22.37 12.18
CA ILE A 154 -1.89 21.50 13.32
C ILE A 154 -0.87 21.75 14.41
N PHE A 155 -1.34 22.16 15.60
CA PHE A 155 -0.52 22.44 16.77
C PHE A 155 -1.23 21.99 18.05
N PHE A 156 -0.48 21.83 19.14
CA PHE A 156 -1.07 21.54 20.45
C PHE A 156 -1.73 22.80 21.02
N ASN A 157 -2.99 22.66 21.39
CA ASN A 157 -3.77 23.69 22.08
C ASN A 157 -4.25 23.25 23.48
N LYS A 158 -3.89 22.02 23.87
CA LYS A 158 -4.14 21.40 25.18
C LYS A 158 -2.90 20.65 25.64
N GLU A 159 -2.97 20.10 26.85
CA GLU A 159 -1.92 19.23 27.39
C GLU A 159 -1.67 18.03 26.46
N LYS A 160 -0.38 17.73 26.25
CA LYS A 160 0.08 16.62 25.39
C LYS A 160 -0.20 15.30 26.11
N LYS A 161 -0.83 14.36 25.42
CA LYS A 161 -1.01 12.98 25.89
C LYS A 161 -0.22 12.01 25.04
N ASN A 162 0.14 10.90 25.64
CA ASN A 162 0.67 9.75 24.90
C ASN A 162 -0.40 9.14 24.01
N ILE A 163 0.03 8.40 22.99
CA ILE A 163 -0.89 7.74 22.07
C ILE A 163 -0.47 6.28 21.83
N ILE A 164 -1.44 5.38 21.83
CA ILE A 164 -1.27 3.99 21.45
C ILE A 164 -2.28 3.66 20.35
N PHE A 165 -1.80 3.15 19.21
CA PHE A 165 -2.63 2.58 18.15
C PHE A 165 -2.47 1.07 18.15
N ILE A 166 -3.57 0.34 18.33
CA ILE A 166 -3.64 -1.11 18.17
C ILE A 166 -4.52 -1.40 16.97
N TYR A 167 -3.90 -1.69 15.84
CA TYR A 167 -4.58 -2.18 14.65
C TYR A 167 -4.88 -3.67 14.83
N LEU A 168 -6.14 -4.03 14.60
CA LEU A 168 -6.61 -5.41 14.60
C LEU A 168 -6.70 -5.88 13.16
N GLU A 169 -5.80 -6.74 12.73
CA GLU A 169 -5.74 -7.28 11.37
C GLU A 169 -7.07 -7.89 10.95
N GLN A 170 -7.72 -7.30 9.94
CA GLN A 170 -8.99 -7.78 9.37
C GLN A 170 -10.15 -7.97 10.36
N ILE A 171 -10.09 -7.40 11.54
CA ILE A 171 -11.22 -7.36 12.47
C ILE A 171 -12.14 -6.22 12.10
N GLU A 172 -13.37 -6.54 11.77
CA GLU A 172 -14.40 -5.57 11.41
C GLU A 172 -15.56 -5.55 12.40
N ARG A 173 -16.30 -4.44 12.42
CA ARG A 173 -17.43 -4.26 13.33
C ARG A 173 -18.51 -5.32 13.17
N THR A 174 -18.67 -5.91 11.99
CA THR A 174 -19.66 -6.97 11.72
C THR A 174 -19.50 -8.17 12.67
N TYR A 175 -18.29 -8.47 13.13
CA TYR A 175 -18.02 -9.55 14.07
C TYR A 175 -18.60 -9.30 15.48
N LEU A 176 -18.93 -8.04 15.83
CA LEU A 176 -19.61 -7.69 17.10
C LEU A 176 -21.13 -7.89 17.06
N ASN A 177 -21.68 -8.27 15.91
CA ASN A 177 -23.13 -8.46 15.80
C ASN A 177 -23.54 -9.79 16.40
N GLU A 178 -24.16 -9.75 17.59
CA GLU A 178 -24.59 -10.91 18.36
C GLU A 178 -25.67 -11.76 17.67
N GLU A 179 -26.48 -11.17 16.78
CA GLU A 179 -27.50 -11.92 16.01
C GLU A 179 -26.84 -12.85 14.97
N ILE A 180 -25.66 -12.47 14.48
CA ILE A 180 -24.93 -13.19 13.44
C ILE A 180 -23.85 -14.07 14.05
N PHE A 181 -23.09 -13.49 14.96
CA PHE A 181 -21.95 -14.10 15.62
C PHE A 181 -22.10 -14.07 17.15
N PRO A 182 -23.08 -14.81 17.72
CA PRO A 182 -23.34 -14.78 19.16
C PRO A 182 -22.08 -15.17 19.97
N ASN A 183 -21.68 -14.29 20.88
CA ASN A 183 -20.53 -14.47 21.76
C ASN A 183 -19.18 -14.70 21.04
N LEU A 184 -19.01 -14.13 19.84
CA LEU A 184 -17.73 -14.23 19.10
C LEU A 184 -16.66 -13.32 19.72
N MET A 185 -17.02 -12.06 20.03
CA MET A 185 -16.11 -11.05 20.55
C MET A 185 -16.65 -10.41 21.85
N PRO A 186 -16.83 -11.17 22.93
CA PRO A 186 -17.46 -10.68 24.15
C PRO A 186 -16.61 -9.63 24.88
N ASN A 187 -15.27 -9.72 24.82
CA ASN A 187 -14.38 -8.77 25.48
C ASN A 187 -14.39 -7.41 24.77
N ILE A 188 -14.22 -7.37 23.45
CA ILE A 188 -14.29 -6.11 22.67
C ILE A 188 -15.70 -5.53 22.73
N LYS A 189 -16.74 -6.35 22.79
CA LYS A 189 -18.11 -5.88 23.01
C LYS A 189 -18.29 -5.16 24.34
N LYS A 190 -17.71 -5.69 25.43
CA LYS A 190 -17.67 -5.04 26.75
C LYS A 190 -16.83 -3.76 26.73
N LEU A 191 -15.70 -3.78 26.04
CA LEU A 191 -14.83 -2.61 25.86
C LEU A 191 -15.52 -1.49 25.10
N GLU A 192 -16.39 -1.80 24.14
CA GLU A 192 -17.18 -0.81 23.42
C GLU A 192 -17.97 0.10 24.35
N GLU A 193 -18.57 -0.46 25.43
CA GLU A 193 -19.34 0.30 26.42
C GLU A 193 -18.48 1.28 27.23
N GLN A 194 -17.18 1.04 27.32
CA GLN A 194 -16.21 1.86 28.05
C GLN A 194 -15.47 2.86 27.15
N SER A 195 -15.72 2.84 25.84
CA SER A 195 -15.01 3.61 24.84
C SER A 195 -15.86 4.73 24.22
N ILE A 196 -15.21 5.59 23.45
CA ILE A 196 -15.88 6.38 22.43
C ILE A 196 -15.85 5.51 21.17
N SER A 197 -16.99 4.90 20.83
CA SER A 197 -17.13 3.97 19.70
C SER A 197 -17.79 4.64 18.53
N PHE A 198 -17.15 4.57 17.36
CA PHE A 198 -17.70 5.06 16.08
C PHE A 198 -18.29 3.86 15.32
N THR A 199 -19.62 3.87 15.11
CA THR A 199 -20.33 2.68 14.62
C THR A 199 -20.48 2.62 13.10
N ASN A 200 -20.14 3.70 12.37
CA ASN A 200 -20.48 3.84 10.95
C ASN A 200 -19.27 4.30 10.11
N ILE A 201 -18.16 3.56 10.20
CA ILE A 201 -16.91 3.85 9.49
C ILE A 201 -16.78 2.99 8.25
N ASP A 202 -16.85 3.63 7.08
CA ASP A 202 -16.68 3.00 5.78
C ASP A 202 -15.21 2.84 5.39
N SER A 203 -14.95 1.94 4.45
CA SER A 203 -13.64 1.70 3.85
C SER A 203 -13.69 2.13 2.39
N PRO A 204 -13.27 3.36 2.06
CA PRO A 204 -13.22 3.85 0.68
C PRO A 204 -12.21 3.10 -0.17
N ARG A 205 -12.25 3.32 -1.47
CA ARG A 205 -11.26 2.77 -2.41
C ARG A 205 -9.83 3.10 -1.98
N ALA A 206 -8.92 2.16 -2.23
CA ALA A 206 -7.50 2.25 -1.91
C ALA A 206 -7.19 2.39 -0.40
N THR A 207 -8.06 1.80 0.45
CA THR A 207 -7.88 1.63 1.90
C THR A 207 -8.09 0.19 2.37
N ASN A 208 -8.28 -0.77 1.42
CA ASN A 208 -8.80 -2.12 1.70
C ASN A 208 -7.71 -3.20 1.85
N TRP A 209 -6.50 -2.83 2.23
CA TRP A 209 -5.42 -3.75 2.64
C TRP A 209 -4.54 -3.07 3.67
N THR A 210 -3.80 -3.84 4.44
CA THR A 210 -3.12 -3.42 5.67
C THR A 210 -2.42 -2.06 5.56
N ILE A 211 -1.41 -1.92 4.70
CA ILE A 211 -0.67 -0.65 4.62
C ILE A 211 -1.51 0.51 4.08
N ALA A 212 -2.51 0.22 3.24
CA ALA A 212 -3.41 1.27 2.73
C ALA A 212 -4.36 1.78 3.83
N GLY A 213 -4.90 0.89 4.66
CA GLY A 213 -5.70 1.29 5.81
C GLY A 213 -4.87 2.04 6.85
N MET A 214 -3.62 1.63 7.07
CA MET A 214 -2.69 2.34 7.95
C MET A 214 -2.34 3.74 7.41
N ALA A 215 -2.02 3.88 6.13
CA ALA A 215 -1.80 5.18 5.50
C ALA A 215 -3.06 6.06 5.53
N ALA A 216 -4.23 5.48 5.26
CA ALA A 216 -5.49 6.18 5.30
C ALA A 216 -5.81 6.72 6.71
N SER A 217 -5.68 5.90 7.73
CA SER A 217 -5.98 6.29 9.12
C SER A 217 -4.95 7.22 9.74
N GLN A 218 -3.69 7.19 9.29
CA GLN A 218 -2.62 8.01 9.85
C GLN A 218 -2.34 9.29 9.04
N CYS A 219 -2.59 9.30 7.74
CA CYS A 219 -2.29 10.42 6.85
C CYS A 219 -3.53 11.02 6.18
N GLY A 220 -4.70 10.38 6.29
CA GLY A 220 -5.91 10.82 5.62
C GLY A 220 -5.85 10.70 4.10
N VAL A 221 -5.06 9.79 3.54
CA VAL A 221 -4.84 9.67 2.09
C VAL A 221 -5.05 8.25 1.58
N PRO A 222 -5.66 8.07 0.40
CA PRO A 222 -5.77 6.77 -0.24
C PRO A 222 -4.42 6.33 -0.82
N LEU A 223 -4.12 5.04 -0.74
CA LEU A 223 -2.88 4.47 -1.24
C LEU A 223 -3.00 4.05 -2.70
N LEU A 224 -2.77 4.99 -3.61
CA LEU A 224 -2.65 4.71 -5.05
C LEU A 224 -1.18 4.50 -5.42
N THR A 225 -0.93 3.53 -6.33
CA THR A 225 0.43 3.17 -6.74
C THR A 225 0.82 3.86 -8.04
N PRO A 226 1.92 4.61 -8.10
CA PRO A 226 2.41 5.19 -9.35
C PRO A 226 2.98 4.08 -10.23
N ILE A 227 2.37 3.83 -11.41
CA ILE A 227 2.80 2.77 -12.35
C ILE A 227 3.98 3.26 -13.21
N ALA A 228 3.99 4.54 -13.59
CA ALA A 228 4.97 5.13 -14.52
C ALA A 228 5.23 6.60 -14.18
N SER A 229 5.64 6.88 -12.93
CA SER A 229 6.05 8.23 -12.54
C SER A 229 7.57 8.30 -12.52
N GLU A 230 8.15 9.18 -13.31
CA GLU A 230 9.60 9.37 -13.37
C GLU A 230 10.16 10.07 -12.12
N ASN A 231 9.32 10.85 -11.41
CA ASN A 231 9.69 11.56 -10.18
C ASN A 231 9.13 10.91 -8.91
N SER A 232 8.91 9.61 -8.91
CA SER A 232 8.35 8.88 -7.77
C SER A 232 9.44 8.31 -6.87
N MET A 233 9.31 8.54 -5.56
CA MET A 233 10.15 7.93 -4.52
C MET A 233 9.77 6.49 -4.19
N SER A 234 8.76 5.93 -4.85
CA SER A 234 8.24 4.59 -4.56
C SER A 234 9.22 3.44 -4.82
N GLY A 235 10.34 3.67 -5.46
CA GLY A 235 11.43 2.68 -5.63
C GLY A 235 12.63 2.93 -4.73
N VAL A 236 12.57 3.95 -3.87
CA VAL A 236 13.58 4.28 -2.87
C VAL A 236 12.97 3.97 -1.50
N ASP A 237 13.77 3.87 -0.46
CA ASP A 237 13.32 3.61 0.92
C ASP A 237 12.49 4.75 1.53
N LYS A 238 11.60 5.34 0.73
CA LYS A 238 10.68 6.41 1.11
C LYS A 238 9.26 6.08 0.69
N PHE A 239 8.32 6.22 1.61
CA PHE A 239 6.93 5.87 1.44
C PHE A 239 6.05 7.11 1.61
N LEU A 240 5.33 7.54 0.55
CA LEU A 240 4.48 8.75 0.54
C LEU A 240 5.17 10.00 1.14
N PRO A 241 6.38 10.39 0.69
CA PRO A 241 7.20 11.39 1.38
C PRO A 241 6.59 12.80 1.42
N LEU A 242 5.56 13.08 0.61
CA LEU A 242 4.82 14.36 0.65
C LEU A 242 3.53 14.29 1.45
N ALA A 243 3.09 13.11 1.90
CA ALA A 243 1.96 13.03 2.82
C ALA A 243 2.38 13.57 4.19
N ASN A 244 1.49 14.31 4.84
CA ASN A 244 1.65 14.71 6.23
C ASN A 244 0.87 13.71 7.09
N CYS A 245 1.57 12.93 7.90
CA CYS A 245 0.98 11.88 8.70
C CYS A 245 1.05 12.23 10.21
N ILE A 246 0.29 11.52 11.04
CA ILE A 246 0.35 11.69 12.51
C ILE A 246 1.80 11.58 13.01
N GLY A 247 2.57 10.62 12.48
CA GLY A 247 3.97 10.45 12.87
C GLY A 247 4.83 11.69 12.59
N ASP A 248 4.66 12.35 11.44
CA ASP A 248 5.39 13.58 11.10
C ASP A 248 5.06 14.70 12.10
N ILE A 249 3.78 14.87 12.43
CA ILE A 249 3.28 15.90 13.36
C ILE A 249 3.84 15.65 14.77
N LEU A 250 3.74 14.43 15.26
CA LEU A 250 4.21 14.07 16.60
C LEU A 250 5.74 14.11 16.73
N ASN A 251 6.47 13.74 15.66
CA ASN A 251 7.92 13.81 15.63
C ASN A 251 8.42 15.27 15.71
N GLN A 252 7.75 16.22 15.04
CA GLN A 252 8.04 17.66 15.15
C GLN A 252 7.84 18.18 16.59
N GLU A 253 6.96 17.53 17.35
CA GLU A 253 6.64 17.86 18.74
C GLU A 253 7.47 17.06 19.76
N ASN A 254 8.55 16.38 19.30
CA ASN A 254 9.52 15.61 20.08
C ASN A 254 8.91 14.39 20.82
N TYR A 255 7.92 13.73 20.22
CA TYR A 255 7.46 12.44 20.71
C TYR A 255 8.47 11.34 20.40
N GLU A 256 8.60 10.39 21.33
CA GLU A 256 9.27 9.12 21.06
C GLU A 256 8.29 8.18 20.35
N LEU A 257 8.53 7.94 19.04
CA LEU A 257 7.63 7.19 18.18
C LEU A 257 8.16 5.79 17.90
N GLN A 258 7.34 4.78 18.18
CA GLN A 258 7.71 3.38 17.96
C GLN A 258 6.61 2.61 17.24
N TYR A 259 7.01 1.78 16.27
CA TYR A 259 6.18 0.78 15.64
C TYR A 259 6.69 -0.61 15.99
N ILE A 260 5.80 -1.48 16.43
CA ILE A 260 6.08 -2.89 16.73
C ILE A 260 5.03 -3.73 16.04
N GLY A 261 5.45 -4.57 15.09
CA GLY A 261 4.56 -5.49 14.38
C GLY A 261 5.11 -6.91 14.32
N GLY A 262 4.25 -7.91 14.26
CA GLY A 262 4.68 -9.32 14.21
C GLY A 262 5.28 -9.74 12.86
N SER A 263 4.99 -9.02 11.77
CA SER A 263 5.37 -9.40 10.41
C SER A 263 6.73 -8.83 9.96
N ASP A 264 7.24 -9.33 8.83
CA ASP A 264 8.41 -8.75 8.14
C ASP A 264 8.12 -7.27 7.77
N LEU A 265 9.07 -6.39 8.08
CA LEU A 265 8.98 -4.95 7.79
C LEU A 265 9.02 -4.62 6.30
N ASP A 266 9.67 -5.47 5.50
CA ASP A 266 9.74 -5.30 4.04
C ASP A 266 8.38 -5.59 3.38
N PHE A 267 7.54 -6.43 4.02
CA PHE A 267 6.23 -6.74 3.46
C PHE A 267 5.35 -5.51 3.36
N ALA A 268 4.90 -5.23 2.15
CA ALA A 268 4.09 -4.07 1.79
C ALA A 268 4.73 -2.70 2.16
N GLY A 269 6.05 -2.67 2.41
CA GLY A 269 6.77 -1.43 2.72
C GLY A 269 6.44 -0.81 4.07
N LYS A 270 5.89 -1.58 5.02
CA LYS A 270 5.51 -1.07 6.36
C LYS A 270 6.68 -0.41 7.09
N GLY A 271 7.86 -1.05 7.07
CA GLY A 271 9.05 -0.47 7.68
C GLY A 271 9.43 0.88 7.08
N ASN A 272 9.37 1.00 5.76
CA ASN A 272 9.67 2.25 5.06
C ASN A 272 8.61 3.33 5.33
N PHE A 273 7.33 2.96 5.46
CA PHE A 273 6.27 3.88 5.85
C PHE A 273 6.57 4.54 7.20
N TYR A 274 6.78 3.74 8.24
CA TYR A 274 7.04 4.28 9.57
C TYR A 274 8.36 5.06 9.66
N LYS A 275 9.45 4.56 9.07
CA LYS A 275 10.73 5.28 9.00
C LYS A 275 10.64 6.61 8.25
N THR A 276 9.83 6.68 7.19
CA THR A 276 9.62 7.93 6.43
C THR A 276 8.87 8.96 7.26
N HIS A 277 7.92 8.53 8.09
CA HIS A 277 7.03 9.40 8.86
C HIS A 277 7.45 9.58 10.33
N GLY A 278 8.76 9.59 10.59
CA GLY A 278 9.34 10.11 11.83
C GLY A 278 9.42 9.13 12.99
N PHE A 279 9.19 7.83 12.79
CA PHE A 279 9.31 6.83 13.85
C PHE A 279 10.77 6.53 14.20
N ASN A 280 11.12 6.65 15.49
CA ASN A 280 12.46 6.46 16.03
C ASN A 280 12.87 4.99 16.05
N LEU A 281 11.91 4.10 16.35
CA LEU A 281 12.10 2.65 16.41
C LEU A 281 11.02 1.97 15.57
N VAL A 282 11.43 1.05 14.70
CA VAL A 282 10.54 0.28 13.84
C VAL A 282 10.99 -1.17 13.88
N GLU A 283 10.20 -2.01 14.54
CA GLU A 283 10.50 -3.42 14.78
C GLU A 283 9.45 -4.32 14.14
N GLY A 284 9.91 -5.31 13.41
CA GLY A 284 9.12 -6.39 12.85
C GLY A 284 9.63 -7.73 13.37
N TRP A 285 9.23 -8.82 12.71
CA TRP A 285 9.59 -10.15 13.17
C TRP A 285 11.10 -10.33 13.38
N TYR A 286 11.94 -9.94 12.44
CA TYR A 286 13.39 -10.16 12.53
C TYR A 286 14.02 -9.39 13.69
N GLU A 287 13.56 -8.18 13.95
CA GLU A 287 14.03 -7.35 15.06
C GLU A 287 13.57 -7.91 16.41
N LEU A 288 12.37 -8.53 16.45
CA LEU A 288 11.81 -9.12 17.67
C LEU A 288 12.32 -10.54 17.97
N GLU A 289 12.96 -11.22 17.01
CA GLU A 289 13.37 -12.62 17.13
C GLU A 289 14.13 -12.94 18.42
N ASN A 290 15.02 -12.04 18.86
CA ASN A 290 15.81 -12.22 20.08
C ASN A 290 15.05 -11.92 21.37
N THR A 291 13.86 -11.36 21.29
CA THR A 291 13.00 -11.05 22.45
C THR A 291 11.96 -12.14 22.71
N LEU A 292 11.72 -13.01 21.72
CA LEU A 292 10.78 -14.12 21.83
C LEU A 292 11.29 -15.20 22.79
N LYS A 293 10.39 -15.81 23.54
CA LYS A 293 10.70 -16.97 24.41
C LYS A 293 11.10 -18.18 23.59
N ASP A 294 10.40 -18.43 22.49
CA ASP A 294 10.73 -19.44 21.49
C ASP A 294 10.75 -18.79 20.11
N LYS A 295 11.93 -18.75 19.48
CA LYS A 295 12.13 -18.19 18.14
C LYS A 295 11.36 -18.92 17.03
N ASN A 296 10.97 -20.17 17.26
CA ASN A 296 10.19 -20.98 16.34
C ASN A 296 8.68 -20.81 16.51
N TYR A 297 8.24 -20.15 17.61
CA TYR A 297 6.84 -19.89 17.87
C TYR A 297 6.34 -18.72 17.02
N ARG A 298 5.95 -19.04 15.78
CA ARG A 298 5.45 -18.08 14.80
C ARG A 298 4.55 -18.74 13.76
N SER A 299 3.63 -17.95 13.22
CA SER A 299 2.86 -18.29 12.02
C SER A 299 3.70 -18.08 10.74
N PRO A 300 3.24 -18.49 9.57
CA PRO A 300 3.86 -18.11 8.28
C PRO A 300 4.00 -16.61 8.06
N TRP A 301 3.18 -15.80 8.73
CA TRP A 301 3.18 -14.34 8.63
C TRP A 301 4.09 -13.65 9.66
N GLY A 302 4.42 -14.32 10.75
CA GLY A 302 5.31 -13.80 11.77
C GLY A 302 4.93 -14.18 13.20
N VAL A 303 5.21 -13.30 14.16
CA VAL A 303 5.00 -13.49 15.60
C VAL A 303 3.51 -13.59 15.92
N TYR A 304 3.12 -14.59 16.73
CA TYR A 304 1.75 -14.73 17.22
C TYR A 304 1.33 -13.57 18.14
N ASP A 305 0.05 -13.26 18.14
CA ASP A 305 -0.50 -12.08 18.83
C ASP A 305 -0.37 -12.15 20.37
N ASP A 306 -0.34 -13.34 20.97
CA ASP A 306 -0.11 -13.49 22.41
C ASP A 306 1.28 -13.03 22.85
N GLU A 307 2.34 -13.38 22.11
CA GLU A 307 3.70 -12.88 22.36
C GLU A 307 3.82 -11.40 21.97
N LEU A 308 3.23 -10.99 20.83
CA LEU A 308 3.27 -9.61 20.36
C LEU A 308 2.67 -8.64 21.36
N LEU A 309 1.46 -8.91 21.86
CA LEU A 309 0.78 -8.04 22.82
C LEU A 309 1.50 -7.99 24.17
N ASP A 310 2.14 -9.09 24.62
CA ASP A 310 3.00 -9.08 25.81
C ASP A 310 4.25 -8.19 25.60
N ILE A 311 4.87 -8.22 24.42
CA ILE A 311 6.01 -7.34 24.07
C ILE A 311 5.54 -5.89 24.06
N VAL A 312 4.42 -5.60 23.40
CA VAL A 312 3.84 -4.25 23.30
C VAL A 312 3.54 -3.71 24.70
N PHE A 313 2.93 -4.49 25.57
CA PHE A 313 2.61 -4.06 26.94
C PHE A 313 3.88 -3.66 27.72
N LYS A 314 4.93 -4.48 27.68
CA LYS A 314 6.23 -4.18 28.30
C LYS A 314 6.88 -2.93 27.71
N ARG A 315 6.73 -2.73 26.40
CA ARG A 315 7.26 -1.54 25.73
C ARG A 315 6.54 -0.27 26.18
N VAL A 316 5.21 -0.31 26.32
CA VAL A 316 4.43 0.82 26.87
C VAL A 316 4.86 1.14 28.29
N GLN A 317 5.06 0.12 29.16
CA GLN A 317 5.58 0.33 30.51
C GLN A 317 6.95 1.02 30.50
N ASN A 318 7.85 0.58 29.64
CA ASN A 318 9.18 1.17 29.50
C ASN A 318 9.11 2.64 29.03
N LEU A 319 8.32 2.93 27.99
CA LEU A 319 8.14 4.29 27.47
C LEU A 319 7.53 5.21 28.53
N HIS A 320 6.52 4.74 29.26
CA HIS A 320 5.89 5.50 30.33
C HIS A 320 6.89 5.86 31.45
N SER A 321 7.77 4.92 31.81
CA SER A 321 8.79 5.16 32.85
C SER A 321 9.83 6.21 32.49
N GLN A 322 9.99 6.56 31.21
CA GLN A 322 10.94 7.56 30.74
C GLN A 322 10.46 9.01 30.90
N ASN A 323 9.21 9.22 31.30
CA ASN A 323 8.58 10.55 31.46
C ASN A 323 8.69 11.44 30.20
N LYS A 324 8.65 10.83 29.02
CA LYS A 324 8.59 11.52 27.73
C LYS A 324 7.25 11.22 27.06
N ASN A 325 6.77 12.17 26.25
CA ASN A 325 5.63 11.90 25.41
C ASN A 325 5.98 10.85 24.36
N PHE A 326 5.14 9.85 24.19
CA PHE A 326 5.38 8.77 23.24
C PHE A 326 4.15 8.45 22.38
N GLY A 327 4.42 7.87 21.22
CA GLY A 327 3.45 7.22 20.37
C GLY A 327 3.90 5.78 20.07
N LEU A 328 3.06 4.80 20.40
CA LEU A 328 3.32 3.39 20.07
C LEU A 328 2.22 2.86 19.17
N PHE A 329 2.63 2.30 18.01
CA PHE A 329 1.73 1.75 17.00
C PHE A 329 2.03 0.26 16.85
N THR A 330 0.99 -0.56 16.80
CA THR A 330 1.11 -2.01 16.64
C THR A 330 0.00 -2.56 15.76
N LEU A 331 0.25 -3.72 15.16
CA LEU A 331 -0.70 -4.45 14.32
C LEU A 331 -0.70 -5.92 14.74
N THR A 332 -1.87 -6.46 15.10
CA THR A 332 -2.07 -7.91 15.29
C THR A 332 -1.97 -8.66 13.97
N LEU A 333 -1.84 -9.98 14.00
CA LEU A 333 -1.55 -10.77 12.82
C LEU A 333 -2.38 -12.06 12.70
N ASP A 334 -2.85 -12.61 13.81
CA ASP A 334 -3.45 -13.94 13.87
C ASP A 334 -4.73 -14.08 13.06
N THR A 335 -5.47 -12.99 12.82
CA THR A 335 -6.70 -12.95 12.03
C THR A 335 -6.49 -12.76 10.53
N HIS A 336 -5.23 -12.91 10.05
CA HIS A 336 -4.93 -12.80 8.62
C HIS A 336 -5.63 -13.90 7.80
N HIS A 337 -6.25 -13.50 6.67
CA HIS A 337 -6.94 -14.42 5.76
C HIS A 337 -6.00 -15.50 5.17
N PRO A 338 -6.49 -16.65 4.65
CA PRO A 338 -7.92 -17.00 4.53
C PRO A 338 -8.55 -17.59 5.79
N ASP A 339 -7.76 -18.20 6.68
CA ASP A 339 -8.27 -19.03 7.79
C ASP A 339 -7.84 -18.53 9.17
N GLY A 340 -6.93 -17.56 9.22
CA GLY A 340 -6.35 -17.09 10.46
C GLY A 340 -5.42 -18.12 11.13
N TYR A 341 -4.90 -17.74 12.27
CA TYR A 341 -4.01 -18.55 13.10
C TYR A 341 -4.49 -18.44 14.56
N ILE A 342 -4.18 -19.45 15.36
CA ILE A 342 -4.56 -19.46 16.77
C ILE A 342 -3.31 -19.48 17.62
N SER A 343 -3.11 -18.43 18.42
CA SER A 343 -2.07 -18.39 19.44
C SER A 343 -2.19 -19.57 20.40
N GLN A 344 -1.06 -20.12 20.89
CA GLN A 344 -1.06 -21.28 21.80
C GLN A 344 -1.86 -21.03 23.08
N SER A 345 -1.86 -19.80 23.58
CA SER A 345 -2.60 -19.39 24.76
C SER A 345 -4.13 -19.53 24.62
N CYS A 346 -4.64 -19.61 23.38
CA CYS A 346 -6.05 -19.80 23.07
C CYS A 346 -6.37 -21.20 22.53
N SER A 347 -5.43 -22.12 22.48
CA SER A 347 -5.60 -23.43 21.78
C SER A 347 -6.80 -24.25 22.27
N ASN A 348 -7.24 -24.04 23.52
CA ASN A 348 -8.39 -24.71 24.13
C ASN A 348 -9.67 -23.86 24.10
N ASN A 349 -9.65 -22.66 23.54
CA ASN A 349 -10.78 -21.72 23.52
C ASN A 349 -11.26 -21.49 22.08
N GLN A 350 -12.03 -22.44 21.55
CA GLN A 350 -12.55 -22.36 20.20
C GLN A 350 -13.96 -21.75 20.20
N TYR A 351 -14.27 -21.01 19.12
CA TYR A 351 -15.61 -20.46 18.93
C TYR A 351 -16.60 -21.56 18.59
N LYS A 352 -17.67 -21.71 19.41
CA LYS A 352 -18.71 -22.75 19.28
C LYS A 352 -18.11 -24.16 19.22
N ASN A 353 -18.31 -24.85 18.09
CA ASN A 353 -17.82 -26.21 17.84
C ASN A 353 -16.41 -26.24 17.19
N GLY A 354 -15.82 -25.08 16.92
CA GLY A 354 -14.48 -24.99 16.33
C GLY A 354 -14.40 -25.19 14.80
N ASP A 355 -15.52 -25.34 14.11
CA ASP A 355 -15.53 -25.71 12.69
C ASP A 355 -15.01 -24.60 11.74
N ASN A 356 -15.09 -23.33 12.15
CA ASN A 356 -14.69 -22.22 11.30
C ASN A 356 -13.35 -21.62 11.78
N PRO A 357 -12.25 -21.80 11.04
CA PRO A 357 -10.93 -21.44 11.50
C PRO A 357 -10.76 -19.93 11.71
N ILE A 358 -11.26 -19.06 10.80
CA ILE A 358 -11.14 -17.61 10.98
C ILE A 358 -11.93 -17.12 12.19
N LEU A 359 -13.10 -17.70 12.48
CA LEU A 359 -13.88 -17.32 13.65
C LEU A 359 -13.21 -17.77 14.97
N ASN A 360 -12.49 -18.89 14.96
CA ASN A 360 -11.66 -19.28 16.09
C ASN A 360 -10.51 -18.29 16.35
N SER A 361 -9.85 -17.83 15.29
CA SER A 361 -8.80 -16.82 15.37
C SER A 361 -9.35 -15.47 15.87
N VAL A 362 -10.48 -15.01 15.34
CA VAL A 362 -11.17 -13.80 15.80
C VAL A 362 -11.51 -13.89 17.30
N HIS A 363 -12.01 -15.04 17.75
CA HIS A 363 -12.34 -15.28 19.15
C HIS A 363 -11.11 -15.28 20.05
N CYS A 364 -10.00 -15.84 19.60
CA CYS A 364 -8.72 -15.79 20.29
C CYS A 364 -8.20 -14.35 20.42
N VAL A 365 -8.19 -13.58 19.34
CA VAL A 365 -7.73 -12.18 19.36
C VAL A 365 -8.61 -11.33 20.29
N ASP A 366 -9.91 -11.56 20.34
CA ASP A 366 -10.81 -10.91 21.31
C ASP A 366 -10.36 -11.17 22.76
N GLU A 367 -10.01 -12.42 23.09
CA GLU A 367 -9.51 -12.78 24.43
C GLU A 367 -8.16 -12.10 24.74
N LEU A 368 -7.23 -12.10 23.77
CA LEU A 368 -5.91 -11.51 23.95
C LEU A 368 -5.97 -9.99 24.14
N VAL A 369 -6.77 -9.33 23.31
CA VAL A 369 -7.03 -7.88 23.40
C VAL A 369 -7.73 -7.56 24.71
N GLY A 370 -8.72 -8.36 25.14
CA GLY A 370 -9.37 -8.21 26.43
C GLY A 370 -8.38 -8.24 27.59
N LYS A 371 -7.48 -9.24 27.61
CA LYS A 371 -6.42 -9.36 28.65
C LYS A 371 -5.45 -8.17 28.63
N PHE A 372 -5.08 -7.66 27.46
CA PHE A 372 -4.24 -6.47 27.34
C PHE A 372 -4.96 -5.25 27.91
N MET A 373 -6.19 -5.02 27.51
CA MET A 373 -6.98 -3.86 27.93
C MET A 373 -7.33 -3.88 29.42
N ASP A 374 -7.65 -5.05 30.01
CA ASP A 374 -7.90 -5.19 31.44
C ASP A 374 -6.68 -4.74 32.27
N LYS A 375 -5.46 -5.09 31.83
CA LYS A 375 -4.22 -4.64 32.46
C LYS A 375 -3.97 -3.13 32.26
N PHE A 376 -4.22 -2.65 31.04
CA PHE A 376 -3.92 -1.27 30.66
C PHE A 376 -4.86 -0.27 31.33
N LEU A 377 -6.17 -0.51 31.31
CA LEU A 377 -7.19 0.41 31.84
C LEU A 377 -7.11 0.64 33.37
N VAL A 378 -6.50 -0.29 34.12
CA VAL A 378 -6.28 -0.15 35.56
C VAL A 378 -4.89 0.39 35.91
N SER A 379 -4.02 0.59 34.92
CA SER A 379 -2.64 1.05 35.12
C SER A 379 -2.53 2.58 35.18
N GLU A 380 -1.45 3.09 35.79
CA GLU A 380 -1.12 4.52 35.79
C GLU A 380 -0.87 5.05 34.39
N MET A 381 -0.47 4.18 33.45
CA MET A 381 -0.23 4.57 32.03
C MET A 381 -1.49 5.13 31.38
N TYR A 382 -2.68 4.66 31.77
CA TYR A 382 -3.96 5.12 31.20
C TYR A 382 -4.31 6.57 31.56
N GLU A 383 -3.77 7.11 32.68
CA GLU A 383 -4.10 8.47 33.13
C GLU A 383 -3.75 9.56 32.09
N ASN A 384 -2.63 9.39 31.38
CA ASN A 384 -2.18 10.34 30.36
C ASN A 384 -1.93 9.71 28.99
N THR A 385 -2.71 8.69 28.64
CA THR A 385 -2.57 8.00 27.34
C THR A 385 -3.93 7.79 26.70
N THR A 386 -4.06 8.22 25.44
CA THR A 386 -5.18 7.88 24.59
C THR A 386 -4.86 6.59 23.84
N LEU A 387 -5.68 5.56 23.99
CA LEU A 387 -5.53 4.31 23.24
C LEU A 387 -6.62 4.20 22.17
N VAL A 388 -6.21 3.81 20.98
CA VAL A 388 -7.07 3.61 19.80
C VAL A 388 -7.06 2.14 19.44
N LEU A 389 -8.23 1.52 19.43
CA LEU A 389 -8.46 0.17 18.96
C LEU A 389 -9.27 0.22 17.68
N LEU A 390 -8.72 -0.31 16.59
CA LEU A 390 -9.33 -0.12 15.26
C LEU A 390 -9.01 -1.27 14.31
N SER A 391 -9.86 -1.41 13.26
CA SER A 391 -9.51 -2.22 12.09
C SER A 391 -8.37 -1.57 11.32
N ASP A 392 -7.46 -2.35 10.76
CA ASP A 392 -6.61 -1.89 9.68
C ASP A 392 -7.42 -1.75 8.36
N HIS A 393 -8.24 -2.74 8.05
CA HIS A 393 -9.21 -2.74 6.94
C HIS A 393 -10.30 -3.80 7.17
N LEU A 394 -11.31 -3.86 6.29
CA LEU A 394 -12.32 -4.91 6.31
C LEU A 394 -11.72 -6.27 5.96
N ALA A 395 -12.24 -7.33 6.57
CA ALA A 395 -11.79 -8.69 6.32
C ALA A 395 -11.80 -9.04 4.83
N LEU A 396 -10.66 -9.51 4.32
CA LEU A 396 -10.54 -10.05 2.98
C LEU A 396 -11.27 -11.40 2.88
N LYS A 397 -11.20 -12.05 1.71
CA LYS A 397 -11.88 -13.31 1.49
C LYS A 397 -11.37 -14.39 2.44
N ASN A 398 -12.24 -14.89 3.31
CA ASN A 398 -11.94 -15.87 4.34
C ASN A 398 -13.07 -16.90 4.49
N SER A 399 -12.93 -17.86 5.39
CA SER A 399 -13.91 -18.93 5.62
C SER A 399 -15.28 -18.43 6.14
N ALA A 400 -15.39 -17.19 6.66
CA ALA A 400 -16.63 -16.54 7.09
C ALA A 400 -17.25 -15.61 6.03
N SER A 401 -16.60 -15.40 4.87
CA SER A 401 -17.03 -14.42 3.85
C SER A 401 -18.47 -14.65 3.35
N HIS A 402 -18.96 -15.89 3.33
CA HIS A 402 -20.33 -16.21 2.92
C HIS A 402 -21.39 -15.64 3.88
N ILE A 403 -21.01 -15.32 5.13
CA ILE A 403 -21.83 -14.64 6.13
C ILE A 403 -21.61 -13.14 6.05
N LEU A 404 -20.35 -12.69 6.09
CA LEU A 404 -19.95 -11.27 6.10
C LEU A 404 -20.50 -10.50 4.90
N ASN A 405 -20.43 -11.06 3.69
CA ASN A 405 -20.87 -10.39 2.46
C ASN A 405 -22.39 -10.17 2.35
N LYS A 406 -23.16 -10.71 3.27
CA LYS A 406 -24.60 -10.44 3.38
C LYS A 406 -24.93 -9.24 4.25
N GLN A 407 -23.91 -8.65 4.89
CA GLN A 407 -24.06 -7.60 5.88
C GLN A 407 -23.55 -6.24 5.35
N LYS A 408 -23.99 -5.18 6.01
CA LYS A 408 -23.40 -3.85 5.88
C LYS A 408 -22.10 -3.83 6.68
N ARG A 409 -20.99 -4.03 6.02
CA ARG A 409 -19.68 -4.16 6.66
C ARG A 409 -19.13 -2.77 7.02
N LYS A 410 -18.58 -2.63 8.22
CA LYS A 410 -18.00 -1.39 8.75
C LYS A 410 -16.71 -1.69 9.49
N ASN A 411 -15.76 -0.75 9.44
CA ASN A 411 -14.54 -0.84 10.25
C ASN A 411 -14.84 -0.63 11.74
N LEU A 412 -14.07 -1.30 12.58
CA LEU A 412 -14.04 -1.06 14.02
C LEU A 412 -13.23 0.21 14.30
N PHE A 413 -13.74 1.10 15.15
CA PHE A 413 -13.02 2.28 15.62
C PHE A 413 -13.50 2.69 17.01
N MET A 414 -12.62 2.54 17.99
CA MET A 414 -12.84 2.85 19.39
C MET A 414 -11.69 3.66 19.96
N ILE A 415 -12.00 4.65 20.78
CA ILE A 415 -11.03 5.49 21.51
C ILE A 415 -11.26 5.32 23.01
N PHE A 416 -10.19 5.01 23.72
CA PHE A 416 -10.13 4.95 25.18
C PHE A 416 -9.32 6.13 25.69
N ASP A 417 -9.98 7.03 26.40
CA ASP A 417 -9.36 8.22 26.99
C ASP A 417 -9.98 8.49 28.36
N LYS A 418 -9.16 8.52 29.41
CA LYS A 418 -9.61 8.68 30.80
C LYS A 418 -10.40 9.96 31.03
N SER A 419 -10.07 11.04 30.33
CA SER A 419 -10.71 12.33 30.48
C SER A 419 -12.03 12.45 29.69
N ALA A 420 -12.34 11.51 28.82
CA ALA A 420 -13.52 11.53 27.97
C ALA A 420 -14.59 10.56 28.48
N LYS A 421 -15.87 10.95 28.37
CA LYS A 421 -16.99 10.05 28.66
C LYS A 421 -17.21 9.07 27.53
N SER A 422 -17.43 7.80 27.89
CA SER A 422 -17.82 6.78 26.91
C SER A 422 -19.12 7.16 26.20
N LYS A 423 -19.19 6.94 24.90
CA LYS A 423 -20.37 7.19 24.07
C LYS A 423 -20.28 6.45 22.73
N SER A 424 -21.43 6.06 22.23
CA SER A 424 -21.56 5.57 20.86
C SER A 424 -21.85 6.74 19.91
N ILE A 425 -21.13 6.81 18.78
CA ILE A 425 -21.26 7.85 17.75
C ILE A 425 -21.57 7.16 16.43
N ASP A 426 -22.79 7.36 15.92
CA ASP A 426 -23.25 6.81 14.63
C ASP A 426 -23.12 7.82 13.45
N ALA A 427 -22.18 8.74 13.57
CA ALA A 427 -21.87 9.64 12.49
C ALA A 427 -21.27 8.88 11.30
N VAL A 428 -21.72 9.18 10.09
CA VAL A 428 -21.10 8.66 8.86
C VAL A 428 -19.66 9.12 8.81
N GLY A 429 -18.75 8.18 8.73
CA GLY A 429 -17.32 8.39 8.64
C GLY A 429 -16.66 7.36 7.73
N ASN A 430 -15.36 7.51 7.55
CA ASN A 430 -14.54 6.59 6.79
C ASN A 430 -13.12 6.51 7.36
N THR A 431 -12.30 5.62 6.83
CA THR A 431 -10.94 5.37 7.34
C THR A 431 -10.06 6.63 7.38
N PHE A 432 -10.24 7.60 6.47
CA PHE A 432 -9.46 8.85 6.48
C PHE A 432 -9.75 9.74 7.71
N ASP A 433 -10.95 9.64 8.25
CA ASP A 433 -11.42 10.48 9.37
C ASP A 433 -10.82 10.07 10.73
N ILE A 434 -10.22 8.89 10.81
CA ILE A 434 -9.66 8.33 12.06
C ILE A 434 -8.56 9.23 12.61
N GLY A 435 -7.54 9.53 11.82
CA GLY A 435 -6.40 10.33 12.24
C GLY A 435 -6.77 11.69 12.82
N PRO A 436 -7.46 12.57 12.07
CA PRO A 436 -7.84 13.88 12.59
C PRO A 436 -8.78 13.82 13.80
N THR A 437 -9.62 12.77 13.90
CA THR A 437 -10.46 12.55 15.08
C THR A 437 -9.63 12.23 16.30
N VAL A 438 -8.69 11.28 16.21
CA VAL A 438 -7.81 10.87 17.31
C VAL A 438 -6.91 12.00 17.78
N MET A 439 -6.34 12.78 16.85
CA MET A 439 -5.47 13.91 17.20
C MET A 439 -6.10 14.91 18.17
N SER A 440 -7.42 15.11 18.11
CA SER A 440 -8.11 16.00 19.06
C SER A 440 -8.13 15.48 20.49
N PHE A 441 -7.98 14.17 20.72
CA PHE A 441 -7.93 13.56 22.05
C PHE A 441 -6.55 13.66 22.70
N ILE A 442 -5.49 13.76 21.89
CA ILE A 442 -4.13 13.91 22.42
C ILE A 442 -3.70 15.38 22.58
N GLY A 443 -4.61 16.32 22.36
CA GLY A 443 -4.38 17.74 22.61
C GLY A 443 -4.12 18.59 21.38
N LEU A 444 -4.17 18.03 20.16
CA LEU A 444 -3.99 18.77 18.91
C LEU A 444 -5.28 19.46 18.44
N ASN A 445 -5.17 20.64 17.84
CA ASN A 445 -6.29 21.39 17.23
C ASN A 445 -6.66 20.84 15.85
N SER A 446 -6.95 19.58 15.73
CA SER A 446 -7.20 18.95 14.42
C SER A 446 -8.66 19.10 13.98
N ASN A 447 -8.89 19.79 12.87
CA ASN A 447 -10.17 19.81 12.16
C ASN A 447 -10.21 18.79 11.01
N GLY A 448 -9.06 18.46 10.45
CA GLY A 448 -8.89 17.52 9.36
C GLY A 448 -7.43 17.17 9.11
N LEU A 449 -7.19 16.14 8.30
CA LEU A 449 -5.88 15.72 7.79
C LEU A 449 -6.07 15.02 6.45
N GLY A 450 -5.45 15.50 5.39
CA GLY A 450 -5.68 14.97 4.05
C GLY A 450 -7.17 15.03 3.67
N LEU A 451 -7.77 13.90 3.30
CA LEU A 451 -9.21 13.77 3.03
C LEU A 451 -10.04 13.58 4.31
N GLY A 452 -9.41 13.31 5.43
CA GLY A 452 -10.09 13.05 6.70
C GLY A 452 -10.61 14.31 7.36
N ARG A 453 -11.66 14.14 8.15
CA ARG A 453 -12.29 15.19 8.98
C ARG A 453 -12.44 14.67 10.41
N ASN A 454 -12.30 15.56 11.38
CA ASN A 454 -12.53 15.23 12.78
C ASN A 454 -14.03 15.02 13.04
N LEU A 455 -14.44 13.77 13.25
CA LEU A 455 -15.85 13.37 13.42
C LEU A 455 -16.50 13.89 14.72
N ILE A 456 -15.73 14.46 15.65
CA ILE A 456 -16.28 15.07 16.86
C ILE A 456 -16.90 16.44 16.56
N ILE A 457 -16.33 17.16 15.60
CA ILE A 457 -16.69 18.57 15.33
C ILE A 457 -17.13 18.82 13.89
N ASN A 458 -16.80 17.93 12.96
CA ASN A 458 -17.09 18.07 11.55
C ASN A 458 -17.83 16.86 10.99
N LYS A 459 -18.51 17.05 9.85
CA LYS A 459 -19.01 15.95 9.03
C LYS A 459 -17.91 15.39 8.16
N SER A 460 -17.93 14.08 7.93
CA SER A 460 -17.08 13.43 6.93
C SER A 460 -17.38 13.92 5.52
N LEU A 461 -16.37 13.92 4.66
CA LEU A 461 -16.56 14.15 3.21
C LEU A 461 -17.48 13.11 2.56
N SER A 462 -17.60 11.92 3.15
CA SER A 462 -18.52 10.86 2.68
C SER A 462 -20.00 11.25 2.73
N VAL A 463 -20.36 12.27 3.50
CA VAL A 463 -21.76 12.71 3.64
C VAL A 463 -22.26 13.42 2.38
N GLU A 464 -21.38 14.18 1.73
CA GLU A 464 -21.74 15.05 0.60
C GLU A 464 -21.14 14.57 -0.73
N ASN A 465 -20.18 13.65 -0.70
CA ASN A 465 -19.42 13.19 -1.86
C ASN A 465 -19.40 11.68 -1.98
N ASN A 466 -19.40 11.17 -3.21
CA ASN A 466 -18.90 9.83 -3.49
C ASN A 466 -17.38 9.87 -3.43
N LEU A 467 -16.78 9.31 -2.37
CA LEU A 467 -15.33 9.35 -2.16
C LEU A 467 -14.54 8.64 -3.26
N ASP A 468 -15.08 7.56 -3.82
CA ASP A 468 -14.38 6.83 -4.89
C ASP A 468 -14.25 7.71 -6.14
N ASP A 469 -15.30 8.43 -6.51
CA ASP A 469 -15.27 9.39 -7.61
C ASP A 469 -14.32 10.57 -7.31
N LEU A 470 -14.34 11.07 -6.07
CA LEU A 470 -13.46 12.15 -5.62
C LEU A 470 -11.99 11.74 -5.67
N ILE A 471 -11.65 10.54 -5.18
CA ILE A 471 -10.31 9.95 -5.24
C ILE A 471 -9.85 9.83 -6.71
N MET A 472 -10.73 9.34 -7.56
CA MET A 472 -10.38 9.09 -8.95
C MET A 472 -10.20 10.38 -9.76
N SER A 473 -11.04 11.39 -9.54
CA SER A 473 -10.89 12.71 -10.20
C SER A 473 -9.61 13.45 -9.78
N ASN A 474 -9.09 13.16 -8.58
CA ASN A 474 -7.87 13.77 -8.04
C ASN A 474 -6.65 12.81 -8.02
N LYS A 475 -6.71 11.72 -8.79
CA LYS A 475 -5.66 10.68 -8.83
C LYS A 475 -4.25 11.27 -8.99
N ARG A 476 -4.06 12.29 -9.81
CA ARG A 476 -2.76 12.92 -10.05
C ARG A 476 -2.19 13.54 -8.76
N LYS A 477 -2.99 14.31 -8.02
CA LYS A 477 -2.56 14.89 -6.73
C LYS A 477 -2.19 13.81 -5.71
N ILE A 478 -2.94 12.69 -5.69
CA ILE A 478 -2.64 11.57 -4.80
C ILE A 478 -1.32 10.89 -5.19
N LEU A 479 -1.09 10.67 -6.49
CA LEU A 479 0.16 10.10 -6.97
C LEU A 479 1.36 11.03 -6.74
N ASP A 480 1.14 12.35 -6.77
CA ASP A 480 2.18 13.34 -6.46
C ASP A 480 2.68 13.24 -5.01
N LEU A 481 1.93 12.61 -4.08
CA LEU A 481 2.40 12.33 -2.72
C LEU A 481 3.62 11.38 -2.66
N TRP A 482 3.84 10.60 -3.72
CA TRP A 482 5.04 9.79 -3.89
C TRP A 482 6.23 10.57 -4.45
N SER A 483 6.00 11.78 -4.92
CA SER A 483 7.01 12.60 -5.55
C SER A 483 7.91 13.24 -4.51
N PHE A 484 9.06 13.71 -4.98
CA PHE A 484 9.93 14.54 -4.15
C PHE A 484 9.32 15.95 -4.00
N PRO A 485 9.48 16.62 -2.84
CA PRO A 485 9.01 17.99 -2.70
C PRO A 485 9.61 18.88 -3.79
N LYS A 486 8.81 19.74 -4.39
CA LYS A 486 9.33 20.83 -5.23
C LYS A 486 10.22 21.72 -4.37
N ILE A 487 11.51 21.75 -4.68
CA ILE A 487 12.49 22.35 -3.80
C ILE A 487 12.63 23.83 -4.14
N LYS A 488 12.00 24.67 -3.34
CA LYS A 488 12.15 26.13 -3.45
C LYS A 488 13.45 26.65 -2.81
N ASN A 489 14.02 25.92 -1.87
CA ASN A 489 15.11 26.40 -0.99
C ASN A 489 16.49 25.80 -1.27
N GLY A 490 16.66 25.11 -2.40
CA GLY A 490 17.92 24.52 -2.78
C GLY A 490 18.26 23.19 -2.11
N PHE A 491 19.45 22.68 -2.42
CA PHE A 491 19.92 21.42 -1.90
C PHE A 491 21.41 21.50 -1.55
N ARG A 492 21.84 20.58 -0.70
CA ARG A 492 23.25 20.40 -0.30
C ARG A 492 23.67 18.96 -0.57
N ILE A 493 24.81 18.78 -1.20
CA ILE A 493 25.38 17.47 -1.47
C ILE A 493 26.41 17.16 -0.38
N SER A 494 26.34 15.96 0.21
CA SER A 494 27.31 15.45 1.18
C SER A 494 27.91 14.16 0.65
N GLU A 495 29.19 14.20 0.33
CA GLU A 495 29.96 13.01 -0.03
C GLU A 495 30.08 12.06 1.16
N LYS A 496 30.42 12.59 2.33
CA LYS A 496 30.60 11.82 3.56
C LYS A 496 29.38 10.95 3.88
N ASP A 497 28.18 11.50 3.67
CA ASP A 497 26.93 10.81 3.96
C ASP A 497 26.36 10.08 2.74
N MET A 498 26.97 10.24 1.56
CA MET A 498 26.49 9.77 0.25
C MET A 498 25.05 10.21 -0.04
N LYS A 499 24.74 11.50 0.29
CA LYS A 499 23.38 12.03 0.30
C LYS A 499 23.27 13.42 -0.29
N ILE A 500 22.12 13.70 -0.88
CA ILE A 500 21.66 15.04 -1.23
C ILE A 500 20.62 15.45 -0.20
N PHE A 501 20.84 16.54 0.49
CA PHE A 501 19.93 17.10 1.49
C PHE A 501 19.09 18.22 0.90
N PHE A 502 17.80 18.20 1.23
CA PHE A 502 16.80 19.18 0.86
C PHE A 502 16.07 19.63 2.13
N GLY A 503 16.57 20.64 2.79
CA GLY A 503 16.13 20.98 4.14
C GLY A 503 16.39 19.80 5.09
N ASN A 504 15.35 19.31 5.74
CA ASN A 504 15.42 18.17 6.66
C ASN A 504 15.29 16.79 5.97
N ARG A 505 15.15 16.76 4.66
CA ARG A 505 15.01 15.52 3.89
C ARG A 505 16.26 15.21 3.09
N PHE A 506 16.47 13.95 2.75
CA PHE A 506 17.64 13.54 1.96
C PHE A 506 17.31 12.41 0.99
N ILE A 507 18.15 12.26 -0.02
CA ILE A 507 18.17 11.13 -0.96
C ILE A 507 19.59 10.60 -1.07
N ASP A 508 19.71 9.30 -1.37
CA ASP A 508 20.99 8.64 -1.59
C ASP A 508 21.43 8.75 -3.07
N PHE A 509 22.73 8.60 -3.33
CA PHE A 509 23.24 8.48 -4.69
C PHE A 509 23.00 7.07 -5.26
N PRO A 510 22.93 6.91 -6.59
CA PRO A 510 23.02 7.91 -7.65
C PRO A 510 21.71 8.68 -7.85
N ALA A 511 21.81 9.92 -8.36
CA ALA A 511 20.65 10.76 -8.62
C ALA A 511 20.88 11.67 -9.84
N LEU A 512 19.79 11.95 -10.57
CA LEU A 512 19.74 12.89 -11.67
C LEU A 512 18.74 14.00 -11.33
N ILE A 513 19.21 15.24 -11.27
CA ILE A 513 18.41 16.42 -10.99
C ILE A 513 18.23 17.21 -12.28
N ILE A 514 17.01 17.36 -12.74
CA ILE A 514 16.66 18.12 -13.93
C ILE A 514 16.21 19.52 -13.49
N LEU A 515 16.67 20.52 -14.19
CA LEU A 515 16.36 21.92 -13.91
C LEU A 515 15.35 22.48 -14.91
N ASP A 516 14.51 23.39 -14.43
CA ASP A 516 13.57 24.14 -15.26
C ASP A 516 14.27 25.30 -16.02
N ILE A 517 13.47 26.09 -16.74
CA ILE A 517 13.98 27.26 -17.49
C ILE A 517 14.59 28.35 -16.62
N LYS A 518 14.30 28.36 -15.29
CA LYS A 518 14.85 29.28 -14.31
C LYS A 518 16.03 28.69 -13.52
N ASN A 519 16.49 27.50 -13.94
CA ASN A 519 17.51 26.71 -13.25
C ASN A 519 17.09 26.31 -11.83
N GLU A 520 15.80 26.18 -11.58
CA GLU A 520 15.26 25.59 -10.34
C GLU A 520 15.00 24.10 -10.56
N VAL A 521 15.02 23.32 -9.47
CA VAL A 521 14.78 21.86 -9.56
C VAL A 521 13.36 21.60 -10.04
N ASP A 522 13.24 21.02 -11.23
CA ASP A 522 11.96 20.58 -11.82
C ASP A 522 11.66 19.13 -11.47
N GLN A 523 12.67 18.27 -11.63
CA GLN A 523 12.51 16.83 -11.46
C GLN A 523 13.76 16.18 -10.89
N ILE A 524 13.59 15.12 -10.08
CA ILE A 524 14.67 14.28 -9.57
C ILE A 524 14.39 12.83 -10.00
N MET A 525 15.40 12.18 -10.57
CA MET A 525 15.35 10.79 -10.99
C MET A 525 16.42 9.97 -10.27
N PHE A 526 16.13 8.70 -10.04
CA PHE A 526 16.97 7.74 -9.35
C PHE A 526 17.21 6.49 -10.21
N ASP A 527 18.20 5.70 -9.88
CA ASP A 527 18.36 4.35 -10.41
C ASP A 527 17.31 3.40 -9.79
N PHE A 528 16.25 3.15 -10.55
CA PHE A 528 15.16 2.27 -10.14
C PHE A 528 15.33 0.88 -10.71
N TYR A 529 16.18 0.08 -10.54
CA TYR A 529 16.45 -1.23 -11.13
C TYR A 529 17.57 -1.23 -12.17
N TYR A 530 18.30 -2.32 -12.19
CA TYR A 530 19.32 -2.66 -13.19
C TYR A 530 18.85 -2.53 -14.66
N ALA A 531 17.52 -2.59 -14.89
CA ALA A 531 16.95 -2.55 -16.24
C ALA A 531 16.85 -1.13 -16.86
N ASN A 532 16.93 -0.06 -16.08
CA ASN A 532 16.83 1.31 -16.62
C ASN A 532 17.72 2.29 -15.86
N PRO A 533 19.05 2.18 -16.00
CA PRO A 533 20.00 3.03 -15.31
C PRO A 533 19.85 4.50 -15.70
N LEU A 534 20.25 5.42 -14.79
CA LEU A 534 20.22 6.87 -15.02
C LEU A 534 20.94 7.27 -16.30
N SER A 535 22.01 6.59 -16.69
CA SER A 535 22.74 6.82 -17.95
C SER A 535 21.85 6.74 -19.19
N ASN A 536 20.85 5.85 -19.19
CA ASN A 536 19.87 5.76 -20.28
C ASN A 536 18.87 6.93 -20.26
N LYS A 537 18.53 7.43 -19.08
CA LYS A 537 17.65 8.59 -18.92
C LYS A 537 18.34 9.87 -19.36
N VAL A 538 19.59 10.05 -18.96
CA VAL A 538 20.44 11.18 -19.35
C VAL A 538 20.59 11.26 -20.87
N LYS A 539 20.79 10.13 -21.56
CA LYS A 539 20.85 10.07 -23.03
C LYS A 539 19.59 10.60 -23.73
N ARG A 540 18.42 10.48 -23.08
CA ARG A 540 17.13 10.97 -23.61
C ARG A 540 16.89 12.45 -23.34
N LEU A 541 17.64 13.06 -22.41
CA LEU A 541 17.52 14.49 -22.06
C LEU A 541 18.38 15.40 -22.95
N LYS A 542 19.20 14.84 -23.82
CA LYS A 542 20.32 15.49 -24.53
C LYS A 542 20.04 16.82 -25.21
N ASP A 543 18.78 17.25 -25.36
CA ASP A 543 18.49 18.48 -26.10
C ASP A 543 17.39 19.35 -25.45
N LYS A 544 17.02 19.11 -24.17
CA LYS A 544 15.80 19.73 -23.62
C LYS A 544 15.93 20.48 -22.30
N SER A 545 16.81 20.07 -21.38
CA SER A 545 16.86 20.64 -20.03
C SER A 545 18.27 20.63 -19.48
N ASN A 546 18.61 21.62 -18.68
CA ASN A 546 19.82 21.61 -17.88
C ASN A 546 19.69 20.59 -16.77
N PHE A 547 20.78 19.90 -16.41
CA PHE A 547 20.69 18.87 -15.38
C PHE A 547 22.02 18.68 -14.62
N LEU A 548 21.88 18.10 -13.42
CA LEU A 548 22.98 17.55 -12.62
C LEU A 548 22.80 16.03 -12.53
N TRP A 549 23.87 15.30 -12.80
CA TRP A 549 23.89 13.86 -12.62
C TRP A 549 25.02 13.47 -11.67
N ILE A 550 24.67 12.80 -10.56
CA ILE A 550 25.60 12.28 -9.55
C ILE A 550 25.57 10.76 -9.64
N ASP A 551 26.71 10.19 -10.00
CA ASP A 551 26.88 8.74 -10.14
C ASP A 551 28.36 8.36 -10.02
N GLN A 552 28.68 7.07 -10.11
CA GLN A 552 30.06 6.61 -10.22
C GLN A 552 30.76 7.32 -11.37
N CYS A 553 31.99 7.79 -11.12
CA CYS A 553 32.76 8.52 -12.13
C CYS A 553 32.90 7.75 -13.44
N SER A 554 33.05 6.43 -13.37
CA SER A 554 33.16 5.55 -14.55
C SER A 554 31.97 5.68 -15.49
N LYS A 555 30.73 5.75 -14.98
CA LYS A 555 29.52 5.89 -15.78
C LYS A 555 29.41 7.27 -16.44
N ILE A 556 29.81 8.32 -15.71
CA ILE A 556 29.81 9.71 -16.22
C ILE A 556 30.85 9.87 -17.31
N TYR A 557 32.06 9.33 -17.13
CA TYR A 557 33.13 9.39 -18.13
C TYR A 557 32.78 8.59 -19.40
N GLU A 558 32.18 7.39 -19.23
CA GLU A 558 31.67 6.64 -20.37
C GLU A 558 30.64 7.44 -21.16
N TYR A 559 29.69 8.07 -20.48
CA TYR A 559 28.69 8.91 -21.13
C TYR A 559 29.28 10.09 -21.92
N LYS A 560 30.31 10.74 -21.40
CA LYS A 560 30.99 11.89 -22.02
C LYS A 560 32.17 11.52 -22.92
N ASN A 561 32.49 10.25 -23.07
CA ASN A 561 33.67 9.75 -23.80
C ASN A 561 34.98 10.38 -23.32
N LEU A 562 35.17 10.50 -22.00
CA LEU A 562 36.34 11.09 -21.37
C LEU A 562 37.33 10.02 -20.95
N ASN A 563 38.62 10.19 -21.31
CA ASN A 563 39.72 9.26 -20.93
C ASN A 563 40.38 9.69 -19.60
N LYS A 564 39.65 9.70 -18.50
CA LYS A 564 40.24 9.96 -17.16
C LYS A 564 40.07 8.71 -16.29
N PHE A 565 41.16 8.31 -15.64
CA PHE A 565 41.19 7.21 -14.69
C PHE A 565 40.99 7.78 -13.27
N HIS A 566 39.85 7.46 -12.65
CA HIS A 566 39.65 7.60 -11.21
C HIS A 566 39.42 6.19 -10.61
N GLN A 567 39.51 6.08 -9.29
CA GLN A 567 39.28 4.80 -8.62
C GLN A 567 37.85 4.32 -8.89
N ILE A 568 37.66 3.01 -8.94
CA ILE A 568 36.40 2.37 -9.37
C ILE A 568 35.20 2.79 -8.52
N ASN A 569 35.42 3.28 -7.31
CA ASN A 569 34.38 3.65 -6.35
C ASN A 569 34.16 5.15 -6.18
N ASP A 570 34.88 6.00 -6.93
CA ASP A 570 34.70 7.45 -6.82
C ASP A 570 33.37 7.90 -7.44
N TYR A 571 32.73 8.86 -6.78
CA TYR A 571 31.54 9.53 -7.31
C TYR A 571 31.90 10.86 -7.94
N CYS A 572 31.25 11.16 -9.05
CA CYS A 572 31.39 12.40 -9.79
C CYS A 572 30.03 13.11 -9.91
N ILE A 573 30.11 14.41 -10.15
CA ILE A 573 28.99 15.23 -10.58
C ILE A 573 29.24 15.67 -12.00
N LEU A 574 28.25 15.46 -12.87
CA LEU A 574 28.15 16.09 -14.18
C LEU A 574 27.14 17.22 -14.10
N LEU A 575 27.56 18.43 -14.42
CA LEU A 575 26.71 19.56 -14.72
C LEU A 575 26.62 19.69 -16.25
N GLU A 576 25.42 19.68 -16.80
CA GLU A 576 25.22 19.81 -18.26
C GLU A 576 24.26 20.95 -18.57
N ASP A 577 24.76 21.95 -19.25
CA ASP A 577 23.98 23.06 -19.82
C ASP A 577 23.70 22.80 -21.30
N ASN A 578 22.51 22.31 -21.56
CA ASN A 578 22.08 21.97 -22.93
C ASN A 578 21.81 23.21 -23.80
N LYS A 579 21.65 24.41 -23.19
CA LYS A 579 21.45 25.66 -23.95
C LYS A 579 22.76 26.16 -24.53
N SER A 580 23.83 26.13 -23.72
CA SER A 580 25.17 26.60 -24.13
C SER A 580 26.06 25.47 -24.62
N LEU A 581 25.60 24.23 -24.65
CA LEU A 581 26.37 23.02 -25.00
C LEU A 581 27.63 22.83 -24.16
N ARG A 582 27.64 23.36 -22.91
CA ARG A 582 28.72 23.21 -21.96
C ARG A 582 28.45 22.10 -20.97
N PHE A 583 29.51 21.48 -20.50
CA PHE A 583 29.45 20.57 -19.37
C PHE A 583 30.67 20.68 -18.48
N GLU A 584 30.50 20.33 -17.21
CA GLU A 584 31.58 20.24 -16.22
C GLU A 584 31.44 18.90 -15.49
N VAL A 585 32.56 18.20 -15.33
CA VAL A 585 32.61 16.96 -14.52
C VAL A 585 33.60 17.20 -13.37
N MET A 586 33.12 17.03 -12.16
CA MET A 586 33.90 17.22 -10.93
C MET A 586 33.85 15.94 -10.10
N LEU A 587 34.98 15.67 -9.40
CA LEU A 587 34.92 14.70 -8.28
C LEU A 587 34.04 15.27 -7.19
N LEU A 588 33.32 14.37 -6.52
CA LEU A 588 32.48 14.70 -5.40
C LEU A 588 33.35 14.86 -4.14
N ASP A 589 34.41 15.68 -4.21
CA ASP A 589 35.26 15.95 -3.08
C ASP A 589 34.92 17.33 -2.47
N SER A 590 34.65 17.34 -1.18
CA SER A 590 34.69 18.49 -0.24
C SER A 590 34.24 19.89 -0.70
N LYS A 591 33.81 20.13 -1.94
CA LYS A 591 33.22 21.41 -2.36
C LYS A 591 31.73 21.41 -1.99
N ASN A 592 31.31 22.41 -1.20
CA ASN A 592 29.90 22.70 -0.95
C ASN A 592 29.20 23.08 -2.26
N ILE A 593 28.78 22.08 -3.01
CA ILE A 593 27.93 22.30 -4.17
C ILE A 593 26.53 22.60 -3.64
N ASN A 594 26.24 23.89 -3.56
CA ASN A 594 24.94 24.41 -3.10
C ASN A 594 24.20 25.05 -4.28
N ASN A 595 22.99 25.50 -4.02
CA ASN A 595 22.13 26.16 -5.01
C ASN A 595 22.82 27.38 -5.65
N GLU A 596 23.63 28.10 -4.93
CA GLU A 596 24.30 29.29 -5.41
C GLU A 596 25.37 28.93 -6.46
N TYR A 597 26.15 27.88 -6.21
CA TYR A 597 27.12 27.37 -7.18
C TYR A 597 26.41 26.93 -8.49
N ILE A 598 25.32 26.23 -8.36
CA ILE A 598 24.52 25.71 -9.52
C ILE A 598 23.90 26.88 -10.28
N LYS A 599 23.28 27.83 -9.59
CA LYS A 599 22.74 29.04 -10.22
C LYS A 599 23.82 29.79 -10.97
N ASN A 600 25.00 29.97 -10.36
CA ASN A 600 26.12 30.65 -10.99
C ASN A 600 26.64 29.90 -12.23
N TYR A 601 26.70 28.57 -12.18
CA TYR A 601 27.12 27.77 -13.33
C TYR A 601 26.18 27.92 -14.53
N PHE A 602 24.86 27.91 -14.28
CA PHE A 602 23.83 27.98 -15.34
C PHE A 602 23.37 29.42 -15.68
N SER A 603 23.77 30.43 -14.92
CA SER A 603 23.36 31.83 -15.10
C SER A 603 24.31 32.69 -15.91
N HIS A 604 25.38 32.11 -16.48
CA HIS A 604 26.27 32.89 -17.32
C HIS A 604 25.62 33.15 -18.70
N GLU A 605 25.10 34.37 -18.87
CA GLU A 605 24.98 35.04 -20.16
C GLU A 605 26.35 35.34 -20.78
#